data_522d0aec778f5922cc2b1c67a0c6b623
#
_entry.id   522d0aec778f5922cc2b1c67a0c6b623
#
_cell.length_a   1.000
_cell.length_b   1.000
_cell.length_c   1.000
_cell.angle_alpha   90.00
_cell.angle_beta   90.00
_cell.angle_gamma   90.00
#
_symmetry.space_group_name_H-M   'P 1'
#
loop_
_entity.id
_entity.type
_entity.pdbx_description
1 polymer ?
#
loop_
_entity_poly.entity_id
_entity_poly.type
_entity_poly.pdbx_seq_one_letter_code
_entity_poly.pdbx_strand_id
1 'polypeptide(L)'
;MGQITPSNRIGVPFKEIVGFSELEDAEFDDVIYFGYNAEIVEQLFSKVGTNGLLNIVLCGGSFGRDIVTPVGRIHYGGIRIIGTTRSNPAESMYIIPKTGEIRPGDKINIIGAGGPMGLMHVVRNICQGVEGVSVFAGDVDDERLDGLTKIAEPLAKKNAVTYRAYNPTREKITEDFNYLALMAPMPDLVTSAVKDAAPRGLINIFAGIPATVTARLDLNMYIEMGLYFIGTSGSTLDDMKRMLEKVETGRLDTNLSVAAVSGLEGATDGIRAVENRSIAGKIIVYPACKTLELVTLEEMQQRMPEVAQCLNDGLWTKQAEQKLLEKYKN
;
A
#
# COMPACT_ATOMS: atom_id res chain seq x y z
N MET A 1 -29.53 27.88 21.71
CA MET A 1 -28.13 27.42 21.72
C MET A 1 -27.63 27.53 23.15
N GLY A 2 -27.57 26.42 23.89
CA GLY A 2 -27.07 26.42 25.26
C GLY A 2 -25.55 26.43 25.23
N GLN A 3 -24.93 27.45 25.81
CA GLN A 3 -23.51 27.43 26.13
C GLN A 3 -23.29 26.28 27.12
N ILE A 4 -22.58 25.26 26.66
CA ILE A 4 -22.02 24.23 27.58
C ILE A 4 -20.82 24.87 28.24
N THR A 5 -21.00 25.40 29.45
CA THR A 5 -19.87 25.80 30.29
C THR A 5 -19.04 24.56 30.61
N PRO A 6 -17.76 24.52 30.27
CA PRO A 6 -16.89 23.40 30.59
C PRO A 6 -16.85 23.23 32.09
N SER A 7 -17.42 22.16 32.61
CA SER A 7 -17.30 21.86 34.00
C SER A 7 -15.86 21.44 34.32
N ASN A 8 -15.24 22.00 35.36
CA ASN A 8 -13.92 21.65 35.92
C ASN A 8 -13.79 20.18 36.35
N ARG A 9 -14.59 19.27 35.81
CA ARG A 9 -14.68 17.87 36.22
C ARG A 9 -13.58 16.97 35.66
N ILE A 10 -12.84 17.42 34.63
CA ILE A 10 -11.88 16.52 33.94
C ILE A 10 -10.44 16.79 34.37
N GLY A 11 -10.14 17.93 35.07
CA GLY A 11 -8.80 18.25 35.56
C GLY A 11 -7.74 18.46 34.43
N VAL A 12 -8.18 18.59 33.17
CA VAL A 12 -7.31 18.84 32.02
C VAL A 12 -7.44 20.32 31.63
N PRO A 13 -6.33 21.04 31.42
CA PRO A 13 -6.37 22.39 30.91
C PRO A 13 -7.04 22.42 29.54
N PHE A 14 -7.92 23.38 29.33
CA PHE A 14 -8.52 23.61 28.01
C PHE A 14 -8.43 25.09 27.63
N LYS A 15 -8.43 25.35 26.33
CA LYS A 15 -8.50 26.69 25.75
C LYS A 15 -9.72 26.76 24.82
N GLU A 16 -10.57 27.72 25.04
CA GLU A 16 -11.64 28.05 24.10
C GLU A 16 -11.08 28.96 23.02
N ILE A 17 -11.45 28.70 21.75
CA ILE A 17 -11.03 29.49 20.60
C ILE A 17 -12.26 29.99 19.84
N VAL A 18 -12.14 31.12 19.16
CA VAL A 18 -13.22 31.72 18.37
C VAL A 18 -13.17 31.24 16.90
N GLY A 19 -12.01 30.88 16.41
CA GLY A 19 -11.86 30.44 15.02
C GLY A 19 -10.57 29.65 14.76
N PHE A 20 -10.55 28.97 13.62
CA PHE A 20 -9.42 28.10 13.24
C PHE A 20 -8.09 28.85 12.99
N SER A 21 -8.14 30.16 12.73
CA SER A 21 -6.94 30.99 12.56
C SER A 21 -6.09 31.11 13.84
N GLU A 22 -6.66 30.72 14.98
CA GLU A 22 -5.93 30.68 16.27
C GLU A 22 -5.15 29.37 16.47
N LEU A 23 -5.35 28.38 15.59
CA LEU A 23 -4.70 27.08 15.67
C LEU A 23 -3.50 27.00 14.73
N GLU A 24 -2.40 26.48 15.22
CA GLU A 24 -1.23 26.15 14.41
C GLU A 24 -1.52 24.97 13.48
N ASP A 25 -0.81 24.92 12.34
CA ASP A 25 -0.91 23.79 11.42
C ASP A 25 -0.06 22.61 11.93
N ALA A 26 -0.56 21.39 11.70
CA ALA A 26 0.09 20.13 12.08
C ALA A 26 0.45 19.98 13.56
N GLU A 27 -0.32 20.62 14.47
CA GLU A 27 -0.06 20.65 15.90
C GLU A 27 -0.77 19.52 16.66
N PHE A 28 -1.94 19.07 16.16
CA PHE A 28 -2.83 18.23 16.96
C PHE A 28 -2.70 16.75 16.64
N ASP A 29 -2.50 15.92 17.69
CA ASP A 29 -2.49 14.46 17.56
C ASP A 29 -3.89 13.92 17.24
N ASP A 30 -4.93 14.48 17.88
CA ASP A 30 -6.32 14.09 17.70
C ASP A 30 -7.20 15.33 17.45
N VAL A 31 -7.97 15.29 16.36
CA VAL A 31 -8.98 16.28 16.03
C VAL A 31 -10.33 15.58 15.94
N ILE A 32 -11.31 16.02 16.77
CA ILE A 32 -12.68 15.50 16.76
C ILE A 32 -13.60 16.60 16.29
N TYR A 33 -14.28 16.37 15.18
CA TYR A 33 -15.21 17.32 14.58
C TYR A 33 -16.65 16.81 14.65
N PHE A 34 -17.54 17.61 15.23
CA PHE A 34 -18.97 17.34 15.26
C PHE A 34 -19.69 18.22 14.22
N GLY A 35 -20.17 17.59 13.16
CA GLY A 35 -20.87 18.28 12.07
C GLY A 35 -20.59 17.69 10.71
N TYR A 36 -21.07 18.37 9.68
CA TYR A 36 -21.02 17.96 8.28
C TYR A 36 -20.77 19.14 7.31
N ASN A 37 -20.08 20.18 7.78
CA ASN A 37 -19.65 21.28 6.91
C ASN A 37 -18.33 20.87 6.20
N ALA A 38 -18.40 20.78 4.87
CA ALA A 38 -17.29 20.35 4.02
C ALA A 38 -16.07 21.28 4.13
N GLU A 39 -16.28 22.60 4.13
CA GLU A 39 -15.20 23.60 4.18
C GLU A 39 -14.44 23.54 5.52
N ILE A 40 -15.17 23.29 6.61
CA ILE A 40 -14.55 23.10 7.93
C ILE A 40 -13.66 21.85 7.95
N VAL A 41 -14.16 20.73 7.43
CA VAL A 41 -13.36 19.49 7.40
C VAL A 41 -12.11 19.66 6.54
N GLU A 42 -12.22 20.33 5.39
CA GLU A 42 -11.07 20.63 4.53
C GLU A 42 -10.01 21.49 5.25
N GLN A 43 -10.41 22.46 6.07
CA GLN A 43 -9.51 23.25 6.89
C GLN A 43 -8.89 22.45 8.03
N LEU A 44 -9.66 21.55 8.66
CA LEU A 44 -9.17 20.74 9.78
C LEU A 44 -8.07 19.77 9.38
N PHE A 45 -8.00 19.34 8.13
CA PHE A 45 -6.89 18.52 7.68
C PHE A 45 -5.53 19.16 7.90
N SER A 46 -5.42 20.49 7.75
CA SER A 46 -4.14 21.18 8.00
C SER A 46 -3.74 21.17 9.47
N LYS A 47 -4.68 21.02 10.38
CA LYS A 47 -4.44 21.05 11.84
C LYS A 47 -3.96 19.72 12.41
N VAL A 48 -4.26 18.61 11.72
CA VAL A 48 -3.83 17.26 12.12
C VAL A 48 -2.33 17.12 11.98
N GLY A 49 -1.65 16.73 13.03
CA GLY A 49 -0.21 16.49 13.06
C GLY A 49 0.22 15.18 12.37
N THR A 50 1.51 14.92 12.35
CA THR A 50 2.07 13.65 11.87
C THR A 50 1.60 12.49 12.77
N ASN A 51 1.12 11.41 12.14
CA ASN A 51 0.46 10.26 12.79
C ASN A 51 -0.83 10.63 13.54
N GLY A 52 -1.34 11.82 13.32
CA GLY A 52 -2.54 12.31 13.97
C GLY A 52 -3.83 11.69 13.40
N LEU A 53 -4.94 11.89 14.12
CA LEU A 53 -6.24 11.33 13.81
C LEU A 53 -7.26 12.45 13.60
N LEU A 54 -8.01 12.40 12.50
CA LEU A 54 -9.23 13.18 12.33
C LEU A 54 -10.45 12.26 12.50
N ASN A 55 -11.25 12.54 13.52
CA ASN A 55 -12.50 11.83 13.80
C ASN A 55 -13.71 12.73 13.45
N ILE A 56 -14.47 12.32 12.46
CA ILE A 56 -15.62 13.08 11.94
C ILE A 56 -16.92 12.47 12.47
N VAL A 57 -17.66 13.23 13.29
CA VAL A 57 -18.93 12.83 13.90
C VAL A 57 -20.06 13.56 13.21
N LEU A 58 -20.76 12.90 12.27
CA LEU A 58 -21.75 13.52 11.40
C LEU A 58 -23.08 13.91 12.09
N CYS A 59 -23.35 13.37 13.28
CA CYS A 59 -24.55 13.66 14.06
C CYS A 59 -25.88 13.48 13.25
N GLY A 60 -25.93 12.49 12.35
CA GLY A 60 -27.06 12.24 11.47
C GLY A 60 -27.12 13.12 10.21
N GLY A 61 -26.15 14.00 9.99
CA GLY A 61 -26.00 14.78 8.77
C GLY A 61 -25.16 14.10 7.71
N SER A 62 -24.98 14.79 6.59
CA SER A 62 -24.12 14.36 5.48
C SER A 62 -23.53 15.57 4.77
N PHE A 63 -22.34 15.39 4.20
CA PHE A 63 -21.72 16.39 3.33
C PHE A 63 -22.52 16.54 2.03
N GLY A 64 -22.71 17.76 1.57
CA GLY A 64 -23.41 18.03 0.31
C GLY A 64 -22.54 17.82 -0.95
N ARG A 65 -21.28 17.47 -0.80
CA ARG A 65 -20.30 17.26 -1.87
C ARG A 65 -19.13 16.38 -1.43
N ASP A 66 -18.35 15.92 -2.38
CA ASP A 66 -17.06 15.30 -2.11
C ASP A 66 -16.12 16.28 -1.39
N ILE A 67 -15.30 15.74 -0.50
CA ILE A 67 -14.34 16.48 0.32
C ILE A 67 -12.95 16.44 -0.30
N VAL A 68 -12.32 17.60 -0.41
CA VAL A 68 -10.91 17.70 -0.82
C VAL A 68 -10.02 17.17 0.31
N THR A 69 -9.52 15.96 0.12
CA THR A 69 -8.80 15.19 1.14
C THR A 69 -7.31 15.09 0.78
N PRO A 70 -6.38 15.40 1.70
CA PRO A 70 -4.94 15.38 1.46
C PRO A 70 -4.40 13.93 1.47
N VAL A 71 -4.70 13.16 0.42
CA VAL A 71 -4.36 11.73 0.32
C VAL A 71 -2.87 11.45 0.40
N GLY A 72 -2.03 12.38 -0.05
CA GLY A 72 -0.58 12.27 0.07
C GLY A 72 -0.09 12.31 1.53
N ARG A 73 -0.81 12.97 2.43
CA ARG A 73 -0.48 13.01 3.87
C ARG A 73 -0.81 11.70 4.58
N ILE A 74 -1.68 10.85 4.03
CA ILE A 74 -1.93 9.51 4.58
C ILE A 74 -0.65 8.68 4.46
N HIS A 75 0.03 8.72 3.30
CA HIS A 75 1.28 7.98 3.08
C HIS A 75 2.47 8.60 3.82
N TYR A 76 2.72 9.91 3.63
CA TYR A 76 3.92 10.56 4.18
C TYR A 76 3.74 11.10 5.60
N GLY A 77 2.54 11.52 5.97
CA GLY A 77 2.24 12.08 7.29
C GLY A 77 1.64 11.07 8.28
N GLY A 78 1.26 9.88 7.80
CA GLY A 78 0.61 8.86 8.63
C GLY A 78 -0.73 9.31 9.23
N ILE A 79 -1.38 10.35 8.66
CA ILE A 79 -2.67 10.81 9.19
C ILE A 79 -3.74 9.75 9.00
N ARG A 80 -4.63 9.65 9.95
CA ARG A 80 -5.75 8.70 9.95
C ARG A 80 -7.07 9.45 9.94
N ILE A 81 -8.03 8.92 9.21
CA ILE A 81 -9.38 9.47 9.11
C ILE A 81 -10.33 8.38 9.58
N ILE A 82 -11.18 8.71 10.54
CA ILE A 82 -12.29 7.87 10.98
C ILE A 82 -13.55 8.72 11.13
N GLY A 83 -14.70 8.08 11.23
CA GLY A 83 -15.92 8.82 11.48
C GLY A 83 -17.08 7.91 11.86
N THR A 84 -18.18 8.55 12.30
CA THR A 84 -19.45 7.90 12.57
C THR A 84 -20.59 8.77 12.04
N THR A 85 -21.63 8.13 11.53
CA THR A 85 -22.90 8.81 11.14
C THR A 85 -23.71 9.23 12.35
N ARG A 86 -23.42 8.67 13.54
CA ARG A 86 -24.09 8.94 14.81
C ARG A 86 -23.45 10.13 15.54
N SER A 87 -23.80 10.33 16.80
CA SER A 87 -23.33 11.45 17.63
C SER A 87 -22.28 11.09 18.68
N ASN A 88 -21.94 9.81 18.83
CA ASN A 88 -20.91 9.37 19.78
C ASN A 88 -19.57 9.13 19.09
N PRO A 89 -18.54 9.96 19.34
CA PRO A 89 -17.24 9.83 18.68
C PRO A 89 -16.49 8.51 19.03
N ALA A 90 -16.84 7.87 20.15
CA ALA A 90 -16.21 6.59 20.51
C ALA A 90 -16.58 5.44 19.54
N GLU A 91 -17.71 5.55 18.84
CA GLU A 91 -18.13 4.51 17.89
C GLU A 91 -17.16 4.38 16.71
N SER A 92 -16.60 5.49 16.24
CA SER A 92 -15.61 5.48 15.16
C SER A 92 -14.30 4.82 15.53
N MET A 93 -13.95 4.74 16.82
CA MET A 93 -12.73 4.06 17.28
C MET A 93 -12.77 2.56 17.02
N TYR A 94 -13.96 1.94 16.96
CA TYR A 94 -14.12 0.52 16.63
C TYR A 94 -13.86 0.19 15.16
N ILE A 95 -13.75 1.21 14.30
CA ILE A 95 -13.40 1.05 12.89
C ILE A 95 -11.90 0.81 12.72
N ILE A 96 -11.08 1.35 13.62
CA ILE A 96 -9.62 1.21 13.57
C ILE A 96 -9.26 -0.28 13.64
N PRO A 97 -8.63 -0.84 12.60
CA PRO A 97 -8.29 -2.25 12.58
C PRO A 97 -7.17 -2.55 13.58
N LYS A 98 -7.20 -3.75 14.17
CA LYS A 98 -6.14 -4.21 15.08
C LYS A 98 -4.79 -4.35 14.36
N THR A 99 -4.83 -4.57 13.06
CA THR A 99 -3.65 -4.75 12.19
C THR A 99 -4.01 -4.33 10.77
N GLY A 100 -3.03 -3.89 10.00
CA GLY A 100 -3.16 -3.63 8.55
C GLY A 100 -2.99 -4.87 7.68
N GLU A 101 -3.00 -6.06 8.26
CA GLU A 101 -2.84 -7.33 7.53
C GLU A 101 -4.17 -7.79 6.90
N ILE A 102 -4.05 -8.63 5.86
CA ILE A 102 -5.19 -9.34 5.26
C ILE A 102 -5.81 -10.33 6.24
N ARG A 103 -7.10 -10.56 6.08
CA ARG A 103 -7.92 -11.41 6.96
C ARG A 103 -8.44 -12.63 6.22
N PRO A 104 -8.82 -13.71 6.90
CA PRO A 104 -9.49 -14.86 6.26
C PRO A 104 -10.72 -14.43 5.45
N GLY A 105 -10.81 -14.95 4.23
CA GLY A 105 -11.90 -14.64 3.31
C GLY A 105 -11.82 -13.31 2.58
N ASP A 106 -10.76 -12.50 2.81
CA ASP A 106 -10.63 -11.20 2.14
C ASP A 106 -10.51 -11.36 0.61
N LYS A 107 -11.25 -10.52 -0.11
CA LYS A 107 -10.99 -10.21 -1.51
C LYS A 107 -10.02 -9.04 -1.56
N ILE A 108 -8.86 -9.27 -2.16
CA ILE A 108 -7.72 -8.36 -2.18
C ILE A 108 -7.54 -7.83 -3.60
N ASN A 109 -7.44 -6.51 -3.77
CA ASN A 109 -7.13 -5.91 -5.05
C ASN A 109 -5.81 -5.14 -5.00
N ILE A 110 -4.85 -5.55 -5.83
CA ILE A 110 -3.56 -4.86 -5.99
C ILE A 110 -3.63 -4.05 -7.29
N ILE A 111 -3.67 -2.73 -7.19
CA ILE A 111 -3.82 -1.81 -8.32
C ILE A 111 -2.44 -1.25 -8.69
N GLY A 112 -1.98 -1.50 -9.92
CA GLY A 112 -0.60 -1.30 -10.38
C GLY A 112 0.27 -2.54 -10.07
N ALA A 113 -0.33 -3.72 -10.25
CA ALA A 113 0.26 -5.01 -9.86
C ALA A 113 1.47 -5.42 -10.70
N GLY A 114 1.56 -4.98 -11.95
CA GLY A 114 2.63 -5.35 -12.88
C GLY A 114 3.98 -4.67 -12.61
N GLY A 115 4.02 -3.67 -11.71
CA GLY A 115 5.27 -3.05 -11.27
C GLY A 115 6.01 -3.89 -10.21
N PRO A 116 7.29 -3.58 -9.92
CA PRO A 116 8.10 -4.35 -8.96
C PRO A 116 7.49 -4.44 -7.57
N MET A 117 6.88 -3.36 -7.08
CA MET A 117 6.23 -3.35 -5.76
C MET A 117 4.88 -4.06 -5.80
N GLY A 118 4.13 -3.94 -6.92
CA GLY A 118 2.88 -4.65 -7.13
C GLY A 118 3.08 -6.17 -7.14
N LEU A 119 4.06 -6.66 -7.91
CA LEU A 119 4.46 -8.07 -7.92
C LEU A 119 4.76 -8.57 -6.51
N MET A 120 5.55 -7.83 -5.73
CA MET A 120 5.88 -8.21 -4.36
C MET A 120 4.63 -8.30 -3.47
N HIS A 121 3.66 -7.39 -3.60
CA HIS A 121 2.42 -7.43 -2.86
C HIS A 121 1.54 -8.61 -3.27
N VAL A 122 1.44 -8.92 -4.57
CA VAL A 122 0.72 -10.09 -5.06
C VAL A 122 1.32 -11.38 -4.48
N VAL A 123 2.63 -11.57 -4.64
CA VAL A 123 3.35 -12.76 -4.12
C VAL A 123 3.20 -12.87 -2.60
N ARG A 124 3.39 -11.76 -1.88
CA ARG A 124 3.23 -11.73 -0.42
C ARG A 124 1.84 -12.19 0.00
N ASN A 125 0.79 -11.64 -0.60
CA ASN A 125 -0.58 -11.95 -0.22
C ASN A 125 -0.98 -13.39 -0.56
N ILE A 126 -0.46 -13.94 -1.66
CA ILE A 126 -0.65 -15.35 -2.01
C ILE A 126 0.07 -16.28 -1.00
N CYS A 127 1.31 -15.95 -0.64
CA CYS A 127 2.15 -16.82 0.18
C CYS A 127 1.91 -16.69 1.70
N GLN A 128 1.02 -15.80 2.15
CA GLN A 128 0.75 -15.64 3.59
C GLN A 128 0.06 -16.84 4.24
N GLY A 129 -0.59 -17.70 3.46
CA GLY A 129 -1.32 -18.86 3.99
C GLY A 129 -2.59 -18.48 4.74
N VAL A 130 -3.19 -17.32 4.44
CA VAL A 130 -4.47 -16.89 5.01
C VAL A 130 -5.60 -17.57 4.25
N GLU A 131 -6.47 -18.26 4.96
CA GLU A 131 -7.52 -19.09 4.38
C GLU A 131 -8.58 -18.28 3.62
N GLY A 132 -9.01 -18.81 2.47
CA GLY A 132 -10.16 -18.29 1.71
C GLY A 132 -9.95 -16.97 1.01
N VAL A 133 -8.71 -16.45 0.95
CA VAL A 133 -8.43 -15.18 0.27
C VAL A 133 -8.49 -15.32 -1.25
N SER A 134 -8.87 -14.23 -1.91
CA SER A 134 -8.81 -14.09 -3.36
C SER A 134 -7.97 -12.86 -3.71
N VAL A 135 -7.01 -13.01 -4.62
CA VAL A 135 -6.10 -11.94 -5.03
C VAL A 135 -6.39 -11.53 -6.46
N PHE A 136 -6.77 -10.27 -6.65
CA PHE A 136 -6.97 -9.63 -7.92
C PHE A 136 -5.77 -8.71 -8.19
N ALA A 137 -5.18 -8.83 -9.37
CA ALA A 137 -3.99 -8.10 -9.79
C ALA A 137 -4.33 -7.24 -11.01
N GLY A 138 -4.54 -5.94 -10.78
CA GLY A 138 -4.90 -4.98 -11.83
C GLY A 138 -3.70 -4.20 -12.34
N ASP A 139 -3.50 -4.16 -13.66
CA ASP A 139 -2.55 -3.27 -14.32
C ASP A 139 -3.04 -2.91 -15.72
N VAL A 140 -2.59 -1.76 -16.24
CA VAL A 140 -2.93 -1.31 -17.61
C VAL A 140 -2.02 -1.91 -18.67
N ASP A 141 -0.92 -2.51 -18.26
CA ASP A 141 0.12 -3.10 -19.10
C ASP A 141 -0.04 -4.63 -19.14
N ASP A 142 -0.48 -5.15 -20.28
CA ASP A 142 -0.73 -6.59 -20.45
C ASP A 142 0.53 -7.43 -20.38
N GLU A 143 1.67 -6.94 -20.93
CA GLU A 143 2.93 -7.69 -20.90
C GLU A 143 3.41 -7.89 -19.47
N ARG A 144 3.25 -6.86 -18.63
CA ARG A 144 3.55 -6.96 -17.20
C ARG A 144 2.59 -7.89 -16.46
N LEU A 145 1.30 -7.86 -16.81
CA LEU A 145 0.32 -8.81 -16.26
C LEU A 145 0.65 -10.25 -16.64
N ASP A 146 1.07 -10.49 -17.88
CA ASP A 146 1.49 -11.82 -18.33
C ASP A 146 2.74 -12.29 -17.58
N GLY A 147 3.73 -11.42 -17.41
CA GLY A 147 4.92 -11.71 -16.61
C GLY A 147 4.59 -12.02 -15.14
N LEU A 148 3.73 -11.21 -14.53
CA LEU A 148 3.25 -11.43 -13.17
C LEU A 148 2.49 -12.76 -13.05
N THR A 149 1.62 -13.07 -14.01
CA THR A 149 0.77 -14.28 -14.00
C THR A 149 1.61 -15.56 -14.05
N LYS A 150 2.68 -15.58 -14.82
CA LYS A 150 3.62 -16.72 -14.87
C LYS A 150 4.21 -17.06 -13.48
N ILE A 151 4.36 -16.06 -12.62
CA ILE A 151 4.87 -16.23 -11.25
C ILE A 151 3.72 -16.51 -10.27
N ALA A 152 2.66 -15.72 -10.35
CA ALA A 152 1.59 -15.71 -9.35
C ALA A 152 0.66 -16.91 -9.43
N GLU A 153 0.31 -17.38 -10.64
CA GLU A 153 -0.66 -18.47 -10.82
C GLU A 153 -0.18 -19.80 -10.23
N PRO A 154 1.08 -20.27 -10.46
CA PRO A 154 1.59 -21.47 -9.80
C PRO A 154 1.63 -21.36 -8.28
N LEU A 155 2.00 -20.17 -7.76
CA LEU A 155 2.01 -19.90 -6.32
C LEU A 155 0.60 -19.94 -5.72
N ALA A 156 -0.37 -19.32 -6.40
CA ALA A 156 -1.76 -19.30 -5.98
C ALA A 156 -2.34 -20.73 -5.91
N LYS A 157 -2.06 -21.53 -6.95
CA LYS A 157 -2.45 -22.96 -6.96
C LYS A 157 -1.81 -23.73 -5.81
N LYS A 158 -0.51 -23.55 -5.56
CA LYS A 158 0.20 -24.19 -4.45
C LYS A 158 -0.36 -23.82 -3.08
N ASN A 159 -0.80 -22.58 -2.90
CA ASN A 159 -1.28 -22.04 -1.63
C ASN A 159 -2.82 -22.08 -1.50
N ALA A 160 -3.53 -22.69 -2.45
CA ALA A 160 -5.00 -22.74 -2.50
C ALA A 160 -5.66 -21.35 -2.44
N VAL A 161 -5.05 -20.37 -3.10
CA VAL A 161 -5.54 -18.98 -3.23
C VAL A 161 -6.14 -18.77 -4.59
N THR A 162 -7.31 -18.13 -4.68
CA THR A 162 -7.87 -17.70 -5.95
C THR A 162 -7.07 -16.49 -6.46
N TYR A 163 -6.56 -16.58 -7.70
CA TYR A 163 -5.83 -15.50 -8.35
C TYR A 163 -6.50 -15.10 -9.66
N ARG A 164 -6.60 -13.79 -9.91
CA ARG A 164 -7.08 -13.24 -11.16
C ARG A 164 -6.29 -11.99 -11.55
N ALA A 165 -5.62 -12.02 -12.69
CA ALA A 165 -5.08 -10.81 -13.32
C ALA A 165 -6.17 -10.15 -14.18
N TYR A 166 -6.16 -8.81 -14.27
CA TYR A 166 -7.09 -8.07 -15.09
C TYR A 166 -6.50 -6.73 -15.57
N ASN A 167 -6.93 -6.29 -16.75
CA ASN A 167 -6.61 -4.96 -17.26
C ASN A 167 -7.85 -4.06 -17.15
N PRO A 168 -7.84 -3.02 -16.27
CA PRO A 168 -9.01 -2.16 -16.03
C PRO A 168 -9.42 -1.32 -17.23
N THR A 169 -8.58 -1.24 -18.28
CA THR A 169 -8.95 -0.58 -19.54
C THR A 169 -9.79 -1.47 -20.45
N ARG A 170 -9.81 -2.77 -20.20
CA ARG A 170 -10.51 -3.79 -21.02
C ARG A 170 -11.72 -4.39 -20.32
N GLU A 171 -11.64 -4.54 -19.01
CA GLU A 171 -12.72 -5.12 -18.23
C GLU A 171 -12.95 -4.36 -16.93
N LYS A 172 -14.19 -4.30 -16.48
CA LYS A 172 -14.58 -3.76 -15.19
C LYS A 172 -14.79 -4.92 -14.22
N ILE A 173 -14.10 -4.86 -13.08
CA ILE A 173 -14.36 -5.76 -11.96
C ILE A 173 -15.56 -5.24 -11.19
N THR A 174 -16.47 -6.11 -10.81
CA THR A 174 -17.73 -5.78 -10.11
C THR A 174 -17.74 -6.22 -8.65
N GLU A 175 -16.68 -6.85 -8.20
CA GLU A 175 -16.49 -7.25 -6.81
C GLU A 175 -16.17 -6.07 -5.92
N ASP A 176 -16.70 -6.09 -4.69
CA ASP A 176 -16.27 -5.22 -3.61
C ASP A 176 -15.07 -5.85 -2.88
N PHE A 177 -14.08 -5.05 -2.55
CA PHE A 177 -12.81 -5.52 -2.00
C PHE A 177 -12.65 -5.20 -0.52
N ASN A 178 -12.22 -6.20 0.26
CA ASN A 178 -11.91 -6.03 1.68
C ASN A 178 -10.55 -5.39 1.92
N TYR A 179 -9.64 -5.52 0.95
CA TYR A 179 -8.30 -4.94 0.99
C TYR A 179 -7.90 -4.44 -0.40
N LEU A 180 -7.61 -3.15 -0.50
CA LEU A 180 -7.12 -2.53 -1.73
C LEU A 180 -5.72 -1.98 -1.48
N ALA A 181 -4.76 -2.32 -2.35
CA ALA A 181 -3.40 -1.80 -2.28
C ALA A 181 -3.08 -1.00 -3.54
N LEU A 182 -2.83 0.29 -3.38
CA LEU A 182 -2.59 1.23 -4.46
C LEU A 182 -1.10 1.38 -4.69
N MET A 183 -0.58 0.79 -5.78
CA MET A 183 0.84 0.79 -6.14
C MET A 183 1.22 1.89 -7.14
N ALA A 184 0.24 2.59 -7.72
CA ALA A 184 0.46 3.70 -8.62
C ALA A 184 0.13 5.04 -7.93
N PRO A 185 0.99 6.09 -8.06
CA PRO A 185 0.85 7.36 -7.34
C PRO A 185 -0.18 8.29 -8.00
N MET A 186 -1.41 7.79 -8.21
CA MET A 186 -2.51 8.52 -8.86
C MET A 186 -3.64 8.80 -7.88
N PRO A 187 -3.98 10.07 -7.61
CA PRO A 187 -5.06 10.43 -6.66
C PRO A 187 -6.42 9.84 -7.03
N ASP A 188 -6.73 9.73 -8.32
CA ASP A 188 -8.01 9.18 -8.80
C ASP A 188 -8.20 7.70 -8.42
N LEU A 189 -7.12 6.95 -8.25
CA LEU A 189 -7.19 5.57 -7.76
C LEU A 189 -7.65 5.51 -6.30
N VAL A 190 -7.33 6.51 -5.49
CA VAL A 190 -7.84 6.60 -4.11
C VAL A 190 -9.34 6.84 -4.11
N THR A 191 -9.81 7.73 -5.01
CA THR A 191 -11.25 8.00 -5.19
C THR A 191 -12.01 6.75 -5.64
N SER A 192 -11.45 6.00 -6.61
CA SER A 192 -12.04 4.75 -7.08
C SER A 192 -12.04 3.68 -5.98
N ALA A 193 -10.93 3.55 -5.24
CA ALA A 193 -10.81 2.57 -4.17
C ALA A 193 -11.87 2.74 -3.05
N VAL A 194 -12.30 3.97 -2.75
CA VAL A 194 -13.40 4.21 -1.81
C VAL A 194 -14.71 3.61 -2.34
N LYS A 195 -14.94 3.68 -3.66
CA LYS A 195 -16.15 3.14 -4.30
C LYS A 195 -16.15 1.62 -4.45
N ASP A 196 -14.95 1.04 -4.61
CA ASP A 196 -14.76 -0.39 -4.85
C ASP A 196 -14.52 -1.18 -3.54
N ALA A 197 -14.49 -0.49 -2.40
CA ALA A 197 -14.25 -1.12 -1.11
C ALA A 197 -15.52 -1.76 -0.52
N ALA A 198 -15.38 -2.96 0.00
CA ALA A 198 -16.40 -3.61 0.83
C ALA A 198 -16.54 -2.92 2.21
N PRO A 199 -17.67 -3.08 2.91
CA PRO A 199 -17.81 -2.58 4.27
C PRO A 199 -16.65 -3.00 5.17
N ARG A 200 -16.10 -2.05 5.94
CA ARG A 200 -14.90 -2.20 6.79
C ARG A 200 -13.63 -2.58 5.99
N GLY A 201 -13.58 -2.19 4.72
CA GLY A 201 -12.45 -2.39 3.83
C GLY A 201 -11.24 -1.55 4.26
N LEU A 202 -10.04 -2.11 4.03
CA LEU A 202 -8.77 -1.43 4.20
C LEU A 202 -8.25 -0.94 2.86
N ILE A 203 -7.90 0.33 2.78
CA ILE A 203 -7.32 0.93 1.59
C ILE A 203 -5.89 1.35 1.92
N ASN A 204 -4.93 0.60 1.38
CA ASN A 204 -3.50 0.86 1.56
C ASN A 204 -2.98 1.77 0.45
N ILE A 205 -2.74 3.03 0.78
CA ILE A 205 -2.08 3.99 -0.11
C ILE A 205 -0.57 3.76 -0.01
N PHE A 206 -0.10 2.72 -0.70
CA PHE A 206 1.32 2.34 -0.69
C PHE A 206 2.16 3.23 -1.61
N ALA A 207 1.61 3.69 -2.72
CA ALA A 207 2.31 4.55 -3.66
C ALA A 207 2.71 5.89 -3.03
N GLY A 208 3.89 6.38 -3.35
CA GLY A 208 4.43 7.65 -2.90
C GLY A 208 3.73 8.85 -3.53
N ILE A 209 2.47 9.09 -3.18
CA ILE A 209 1.74 10.29 -3.59
C ILE A 209 2.30 11.48 -2.80
N PRO A 210 2.80 12.56 -3.44
CA PRO A 210 3.36 13.71 -2.73
C PRO A 210 2.42 14.28 -1.67
N ALA A 211 2.95 14.69 -0.52
CA ALA A 211 2.16 15.12 0.64
C ALA A 211 1.20 16.29 0.35
N THR A 212 1.51 17.09 -0.67
CA THR A 212 0.68 18.23 -1.11
C THR A 212 -0.49 17.83 -2.02
N VAL A 213 -0.54 16.57 -2.48
CA VAL A 213 -1.56 16.10 -3.41
C VAL A 213 -2.84 15.75 -2.66
N THR A 214 -3.95 16.21 -3.22
CA THR A 214 -5.31 15.97 -2.71
C THR A 214 -6.12 15.17 -3.70
N ALA A 215 -7.18 14.52 -3.22
CA ALA A 215 -8.24 13.89 -4.03
C ALA A 215 -9.61 14.33 -3.52
N ARG A 216 -10.62 14.29 -4.39
CA ARG A 216 -12.02 14.48 -4.01
C ARG A 216 -12.60 13.13 -3.60
N LEU A 217 -12.95 12.98 -2.32
CA LEU A 217 -13.46 11.73 -1.77
C LEU A 217 -14.89 11.90 -1.27
N ASP A 218 -15.73 10.92 -1.55
CA ASP A 218 -17.01 10.77 -0.86
C ASP A 218 -16.76 10.28 0.58
N LEU A 219 -16.57 11.24 1.49
CA LEU A 219 -16.39 10.92 2.91
C LEU A 219 -17.68 10.49 3.59
N ASN A 220 -18.87 10.73 3.01
CA ASN A 220 -20.12 10.13 3.52
C ASN A 220 -20.05 8.61 3.36
N MET A 221 -19.77 8.14 2.14
CA MET A 221 -19.60 6.72 1.85
C MET A 221 -18.46 6.11 2.66
N TYR A 222 -17.31 6.79 2.73
CA TYR A 222 -16.16 6.33 3.53
C TYR A 222 -16.53 6.07 5.01
N ILE A 223 -17.27 7.01 5.62
CA ILE A 223 -17.69 6.91 7.02
C ILE A 223 -18.80 5.87 7.19
N GLU A 224 -19.81 5.85 6.32
CA GLU A 224 -20.93 4.92 6.38
C GLU A 224 -20.46 3.47 6.23
N MET A 225 -19.57 3.20 5.29
CA MET A 225 -18.98 1.89 5.04
C MET A 225 -17.93 1.49 6.09
N GLY A 226 -17.52 2.42 6.96
CA GLY A 226 -16.48 2.18 7.96
C GLY A 226 -15.13 1.82 7.33
N LEU A 227 -14.77 2.48 6.25
CA LEU A 227 -13.49 2.25 5.56
C LEU A 227 -12.33 2.79 6.38
N TYR A 228 -11.13 2.27 6.13
CA TYR A 228 -9.95 2.71 6.82
C TYR A 228 -8.75 2.83 5.87
N PHE A 229 -8.18 4.04 5.81
CA PHE A 229 -6.94 4.27 5.09
C PHE A 229 -5.74 3.87 5.92
N ILE A 230 -4.82 3.15 5.30
CA ILE A 230 -3.49 2.91 5.81
C ILE A 230 -2.47 3.40 4.78
N GLY A 231 -1.30 3.82 5.26
CA GLY A 231 -0.19 4.24 4.41
C GLY A 231 1.02 4.50 5.30
N THR A 232 2.18 4.09 4.82
CA THR A 232 3.44 4.32 5.52
C THR A 232 4.54 4.60 4.53
N SER A 233 5.42 5.52 4.87
CA SER A 233 6.65 5.75 4.14
C SER A 233 7.80 5.04 4.84
N GLY A 234 8.33 3.99 4.20
CA GLY A 234 9.40 3.15 4.73
C GLY A 234 8.91 2.01 5.62
N SER A 235 9.85 1.14 6.00
CA SER A 235 9.64 -0.02 6.86
C SER A 235 10.23 0.22 8.24
N THR A 236 9.55 -0.28 9.27
CA THR A 236 10.08 -0.32 10.63
C THR A 236 10.99 -1.55 10.81
N LEU A 237 11.77 -1.56 11.89
CA LEU A 237 12.56 -2.75 12.26
C LEU A 237 11.66 -3.98 12.51
N ASP A 238 10.46 -3.77 13.03
CA ASP A 238 9.53 -4.86 13.30
C ASP A 238 8.93 -5.43 12.00
N ASP A 239 8.70 -4.59 10.98
CA ASP A 239 8.32 -5.06 9.64
C ASP A 239 9.42 -5.93 9.03
N MET A 240 10.68 -5.50 9.15
CA MET A 240 11.83 -6.27 8.67
C MET A 240 11.98 -7.61 9.39
N LYS A 241 11.82 -7.65 10.72
CA LYS A 241 11.84 -8.90 11.49
C LYS A 241 10.74 -9.86 11.07
N ARG A 242 9.50 -9.36 10.89
CA ARG A 242 8.37 -10.17 10.39
C ARG A 242 8.61 -10.72 8.99
N MET A 243 9.23 -9.93 8.13
CA MET A 243 9.58 -10.37 6.78
C MET A 243 10.65 -11.46 6.83
N LEU A 244 11.69 -11.28 7.64
CA LEU A 244 12.75 -12.26 7.85
C LEU A 244 12.20 -13.60 8.37
N GLU A 245 11.32 -13.56 9.38
CA GLU A 245 10.64 -14.76 9.90
C GLU A 245 9.88 -15.50 8.80
N LYS A 246 9.18 -14.79 7.92
CA LYS A 246 8.45 -15.42 6.80
C LYS A 246 9.40 -16.09 5.81
N VAL A 247 10.56 -15.48 5.54
CA VAL A 247 11.58 -16.05 4.65
C VAL A 247 12.24 -17.26 5.31
N GLU A 248 12.64 -17.19 6.57
CA GLU A 248 13.29 -18.28 7.31
C GLU A 248 12.37 -19.49 7.48
N THR A 249 11.07 -19.27 7.63
CA THR A 249 10.08 -20.34 7.73
C THR A 249 9.60 -20.88 6.37
N GLY A 250 10.16 -20.38 5.26
CA GLY A 250 9.79 -20.80 3.90
C GLY A 250 8.39 -20.37 3.44
N ARG A 251 7.74 -19.47 4.17
CA ARG A 251 6.43 -18.91 3.79
C ARG A 251 6.51 -17.87 2.70
N LEU A 252 7.69 -17.23 2.53
CA LEU A 252 7.92 -16.23 1.51
C LEU A 252 9.31 -16.46 0.90
N ASP A 253 9.37 -16.46 -0.42
CA ASP A 253 10.64 -16.43 -1.16
C ASP A 253 10.79 -15.07 -1.86
N THR A 254 11.72 -14.26 -1.39
CA THR A 254 11.98 -12.92 -1.95
C THR A 254 12.71 -12.98 -3.30
N ASN A 255 13.31 -14.13 -3.64
CA ASN A 255 13.98 -14.35 -4.92
C ASN A 255 13.01 -14.29 -6.10
N LEU A 256 11.72 -14.61 -5.88
CA LEU A 256 10.68 -14.59 -6.90
C LEU A 256 10.47 -13.19 -7.54
N SER A 257 10.93 -12.13 -6.90
CA SER A 257 10.84 -10.77 -7.42
C SER A 257 12.08 -10.31 -8.19
N VAL A 258 13.14 -11.13 -8.26
CA VAL A 258 14.37 -10.79 -8.99
C VAL A 258 14.13 -10.96 -10.48
N ALA A 259 14.48 -9.94 -11.26
CA ALA A 259 14.42 -9.97 -12.73
C ALA A 259 15.79 -9.78 -13.38
N ALA A 260 16.74 -9.16 -12.67
CA ALA A 260 18.09 -8.95 -13.18
C ALA A 260 19.10 -8.88 -12.04
N VAL A 261 20.37 -9.11 -12.38
CA VAL A 261 21.50 -8.96 -11.48
C VAL A 261 22.60 -8.12 -12.12
N SER A 262 23.39 -7.42 -11.32
CA SER A 262 24.56 -6.70 -11.78
C SER A 262 25.64 -6.63 -10.71
N GLY A 263 26.83 -6.26 -11.11
CA GLY A 263 27.86 -5.74 -10.21
C GLY A 263 27.86 -4.21 -10.22
N LEU A 264 28.97 -3.61 -9.75
CA LEU A 264 29.10 -2.16 -9.73
C LEU A 264 29.13 -1.56 -11.13
N GLU A 265 29.73 -2.23 -12.10
CA GLU A 265 29.83 -1.75 -13.49
C GLU A 265 28.46 -1.66 -14.16
N GLY A 266 27.55 -2.61 -13.92
CA GLY A 266 26.20 -2.61 -14.45
C GLY A 266 25.17 -1.84 -13.60
N ALA A 267 25.58 -1.28 -12.44
CA ALA A 267 24.63 -0.65 -11.52
C ALA A 267 23.92 0.59 -12.11
N THR A 268 24.66 1.38 -12.90
CA THR A 268 24.09 2.57 -13.58
C THR A 268 23.04 2.16 -14.61
N ASP A 269 23.26 1.08 -15.35
CA ASP A 269 22.31 0.58 -16.32
C ASP A 269 21.06 0.00 -15.62
N GLY A 270 21.26 -0.60 -14.44
CA GLY A 270 20.17 -1.02 -13.56
C GLY A 270 19.29 0.16 -13.13
N ILE A 271 19.88 1.30 -12.73
CA ILE A 271 19.14 2.51 -12.37
C ILE A 271 18.35 3.03 -13.58
N ARG A 272 18.98 3.10 -14.76
CA ARG A 272 18.32 3.51 -15.99
C ARG A 272 17.18 2.59 -16.39
N ALA A 273 17.34 1.28 -16.20
CA ALA A 273 16.28 0.32 -16.45
C ALA A 273 15.05 0.55 -15.56
N VAL A 274 15.26 0.93 -14.30
CA VAL A 274 14.17 1.32 -13.38
C VAL A 274 13.50 2.63 -13.83
N GLU A 275 14.29 3.65 -14.17
CA GLU A 275 13.77 4.95 -14.66
C GLU A 275 12.93 4.78 -15.93
N ASN A 276 13.43 3.99 -16.88
CA ASN A 276 12.78 3.74 -18.16
C ASN A 276 11.69 2.65 -18.06
N ARG A 277 11.51 2.04 -16.89
CA ARG A 277 10.55 0.94 -16.66
C ARG A 277 10.74 -0.25 -17.61
N SER A 278 11.97 -0.50 -18.06
CA SER A 278 12.30 -1.57 -19.00
C SER A 278 12.44 -2.95 -18.34
N ILE A 279 12.59 -3.03 -17.02
CA ILE A 279 12.64 -4.28 -16.25
C ILE A 279 11.53 -4.25 -15.19
N ALA A 280 10.66 -5.25 -15.22
CA ALA A 280 9.46 -5.31 -14.37
C ALA A 280 9.68 -5.99 -13.01
N GLY A 281 10.93 -6.21 -12.57
CA GLY A 281 11.25 -6.85 -11.28
C GLY A 281 12.37 -6.15 -10.55
N LYS A 282 12.87 -6.81 -9.49
CA LYS A 282 14.01 -6.30 -8.72
C LYS A 282 15.31 -6.54 -9.48
N ILE A 283 16.19 -5.55 -9.43
CA ILE A 283 17.56 -5.63 -9.89
C ILE A 283 18.44 -5.70 -8.66
N ILE A 284 19.20 -6.81 -8.51
CA ILE A 284 20.12 -6.97 -7.38
C ILE A 284 21.52 -6.58 -7.84
N VAL A 285 22.13 -5.63 -7.14
CA VAL A 285 23.52 -5.25 -7.35
C VAL A 285 24.39 -5.98 -6.35
N TYR A 286 25.37 -6.77 -6.84
CA TYR A 286 26.37 -7.46 -6.05
C TYR A 286 27.70 -6.70 -6.09
N PRO A 287 28.04 -5.90 -5.08
CA PRO A 287 29.26 -5.06 -5.11
C PRO A 287 30.55 -5.89 -5.21
N ALA A 288 30.54 -7.15 -4.75
CA ALA A 288 31.67 -8.06 -4.87
C ALA A 288 31.94 -8.47 -6.32
N CYS A 289 30.93 -8.43 -7.19
CA CYS A 289 31.01 -8.78 -8.61
C CYS A 289 31.32 -7.52 -9.45
N LYS A 290 32.42 -6.81 -9.18
CA LYS A 290 32.71 -5.46 -9.69
C LYS A 290 32.48 -5.31 -11.19
N THR A 291 32.95 -6.25 -11.99
CA THR A 291 32.94 -6.22 -13.47
C THR A 291 31.68 -6.83 -14.09
N LEU A 292 30.73 -7.25 -13.27
CA LEU A 292 29.45 -7.78 -13.79
C LEU A 292 28.60 -6.63 -14.32
N GLU A 293 28.34 -6.65 -15.61
CA GLU A 293 27.35 -5.77 -16.25
C GLU A 293 25.92 -6.14 -15.82
N LEU A 294 24.92 -5.34 -16.21
CA LEU A 294 23.52 -5.71 -16.01
C LEU A 294 23.16 -6.93 -16.87
N VAL A 295 22.58 -7.95 -16.25
CA VAL A 295 22.12 -9.18 -16.90
C VAL A 295 20.72 -9.52 -16.41
N THR A 296 19.75 -9.59 -17.31
CA THR A 296 18.41 -10.08 -16.99
C THR A 296 18.42 -11.61 -16.82
N LEU A 297 17.42 -12.15 -16.11
CA LEU A 297 17.31 -13.61 -15.97
C LEU A 297 17.07 -14.31 -17.31
N GLU A 298 16.43 -13.63 -18.27
CA GLU A 298 16.21 -14.13 -19.63
C GLU A 298 17.51 -14.27 -20.42
N GLU A 299 18.45 -13.30 -20.24
CA GLU A 299 19.76 -13.32 -20.86
C GLU A 299 20.73 -14.29 -20.18
N MET A 300 20.39 -14.76 -18.96
CA MET A 300 21.31 -15.55 -18.11
C MET A 300 21.81 -16.79 -18.82
N GLN A 301 20.96 -17.48 -19.60
CA GLN A 301 21.35 -18.69 -20.32
C GLN A 301 22.44 -18.44 -21.37
N GLN A 302 22.43 -17.27 -22.00
CA GLN A 302 23.41 -16.91 -23.04
C GLN A 302 24.69 -16.37 -22.44
N ARG A 303 24.59 -15.55 -21.38
CA ARG A 303 25.71 -14.81 -20.78
C ARG A 303 26.42 -15.58 -19.66
N MET A 304 25.68 -16.39 -18.91
CA MET A 304 26.20 -17.16 -17.76
C MET A 304 25.49 -18.51 -17.62
N PRO A 305 25.69 -19.46 -18.57
CA PRO A 305 24.95 -20.72 -18.59
C PRO A 305 25.11 -21.54 -17.31
N GLU A 306 26.27 -21.48 -16.63
CA GLU A 306 26.52 -22.17 -15.36
C GLU A 306 25.68 -21.61 -14.19
N VAL A 307 25.33 -20.33 -14.22
CA VAL A 307 24.42 -19.71 -13.25
C VAL A 307 22.98 -20.01 -13.63
N ALA A 308 22.67 -19.95 -14.93
CA ALA A 308 21.34 -20.24 -15.45
C ALA A 308 20.85 -21.66 -15.10
N GLN A 309 21.74 -22.65 -15.07
CA GLN A 309 21.42 -24.03 -14.65
C GLN A 309 20.96 -24.12 -13.19
N CYS A 310 21.27 -23.10 -12.39
CA CYS A 310 20.86 -23.02 -10.99
C CYS A 310 19.55 -22.24 -10.79
N LEU A 311 18.95 -21.70 -11.85
CA LEU A 311 17.61 -21.10 -11.78
C LEU A 311 16.57 -22.21 -11.61
N ASN A 312 15.44 -21.87 -10.99
CA ASN A 312 14.29 -22.77 -10.90
C ASN A 312 13.15 -22.19 -11.76
N ASP A 313 12.82 -22.88 -12.86
CA ASP A 313 11.83 -22.39 -13.84
C ASP A 313 12.10 -20.94 -14.29
N GLY A 314 13.37 -20.58 -14.49
CA GLY A 314 13.80 -19.23 -14.87
C GLY A 314 13.83 -18.21 -13.73
N LEU A 315 13.48 -18.58 -12.51
CA LEU A 315 13.47 -17.71 -11.34
C LEU A 315 14.78 -17.80 -10.56
N TRP A 316 15.18 -16.68 -9.96
CA TRP A 316 16.39 -16.57 -9.17
C TRP A 316 16.35 -17.50 -7.94
N THR A 317 17.48 -18.10 -7.59
CA THR A 317 17.62 -19.00 -6.46
C THR A 317 18.86 -18.68 -5.64
N LYS A 318 18.92 -19.18 -4.40
CA LYS A 318 20.10 -19.10 -3.56
C LYS A 318 21.31 -19.83 -4.19
N GLN A 319 21.07 -20.91 -4.93
CA GLN A 319 22.14 -21.64 -5.64
C GLN A 319 22.68 -20.82 -6.82
N ALA A 320 21.81 -20.13 -7.56
CA ALA A 320 22.22 -19.22 -8.63
C ALA A 320 23.08 -18.07 -8.07
N GLU A 321 22.66 -17.47 -6.96
CA GLU A 321 23.42 -16.44 -6.25
C GLU A 321 24.81 -16.96 -5.82
N GLN A 322 24.85 -18.11 -5.19
CA GLN A 322 26.11 -18.72 -4.75
C GLN A 322 27.04 -18.98 -5.93
N LYS A 323 26.48 -19.49 -7.03
CA LYS A 323 27.26 -19.76 -8.26
C LYS A 323 27.80 -18.49 -8.90
N LEU A 324 26.99 -17.42 -8.91
CA LEU A 324 27.40 -16.09 -9.38
C LEU A 324 28.55 -15.55 -8.53
N LEU A 325 28.42 -15.56 -7.20
CA LEU A 325 29.44 -15.07 -6.29
C LEU A 325 30.75 -15.86 -6.39
N GLU A 326 30.68 -17.18 -6.59
CA GLU A 326 31.88 -18.03 -6.82
C GLU A 326 32.63 -17.61 -8.08
N LYS A 327 31.94 -17.28 -9.17
CA LYS A 327 32.52 -16.83 -10.44
C LYS A 327 33.30 -15.52 -10.31
N TYR A 328 32.86 -14.61 -9.43
CA TYR A 328 33.41 -13.25 -9.26
C TYR A 328 34.22 -13.10 -7.96
N LYS A 329 34.57 -14.19 -7.27
CA LYS A 329 35.33 -14.17 -6.01
C LYS A 329 36.83 -13.83 -6.16
N ASN A 330 37.28 -13.48 -7.37
CA ASN A 330 38.71 -13.15 -7.62
C ASN A 330 38.95 -11.63 -7.59
#